data_df6f0cf36f50654c06cee20480b70638
#
_entry.id   df6f0cf36f50654c06cee20480b70638
#
_cell.length_a   1.000
_cell.length_b   1.000
_cell.length_c   1.000
_cell.angle_alpha   90.00
_cell.angle_beta   90.00
_cell.angle_gamma   90.00
#
_symmetry.space_group_name_H-M   'P 1'
#
loop_
_entity.id
_entity.type
_entity.pdbx_description
1 polymer ?
#
loop_
_entity_poly.entity_id
_entity_poly.type
_entity_poly.pdbx_seq_one_letter_code
_entity_poly.pdbx_strand_id
1 'polypeptide(L)'
;MNATFYAQNVLGGLAYGSLLFLIAAGLTLVFGMMRLVNLAQTAFYLLGAYVGLTLLTHGTNFWLSSFAAGIATTAVGLFVYAVFLHRYHADDLTSLLLTLGFALMLDDGILALWGGDPHSIPPPPLLAGSIRIGSLVFPQYWLAVIAISCVVAIALHVFQQRTMFGAVIRAAVDDEEMARGMGVDVNRAFYV
;
A
#
# COMPACT_ATOMS: atom_id res chain seq x y z
N MET A 1 18.45 -25.50 21.54
CA MET A 1 17.70 -24.42 20.85
C MET A 1 16.23 -24.73 21.06
N ASN A 2 15.50 -23.83 21.72
CA ASN A 2 14.16 -24.13 22.24
C ASN A 2 13.08 -23.91 21.16
N ALA A 3 12.09 -24.80 21.12
CA ALA A 3 10.93 -24.67 20.19
C ALA A 3 10.25 -23.28 20.26
N THR A 4 10.31 -22.64 21.44
CA THR A 4 9.86 -21.26 21.67
C THR A 4 10.58 -20.24 20.80
N PHE A 5 11.89 -20.36 20.62
CA PHE A 5 12.68 -19.47 19.78
C PHE A 5 12.28 -19.57 18.31
N TYR A 6 12.12 -20.78 17.79
CA TYR A 6 11.67 -20.97 16.41
C TYR A 6 10.27 -20.41 16.17
N ALA A 7 9.34 -20.67 17.09
CA ALA A 7 7.96 -20.17 16.97
C ALA A 7 7.89 -18.62 16.95
N GLN A 8 8.68 -17.95 17.79
CA GLN A 8 8.76 -16.49 17.80
C GLN A 8 9.33 -15.94 16.49
N ASN A 9 10.40 -16.54 15.97
CA ASN A 9 10.99 -16.11 14.69
C ASN A 9 10.06 -16.34 13.50
N VAL A 10 9.35 -17.48 13.47
CA VAL A 10 8.37 -17.76 12.40
C VAL A 10 7.22 -16.75 12.43
N LEU A 11 6.66 -16.44 13.60
CA LEU A 11 5.59 -15.45 13.69
C LEU A 11 6.06 -14.03 13.38
N GLY A 12 7.26 -13.65 13.84
CA GLY A 12 7.86 -12.37 13.47
C GLY A 12 8.11 -12.26 11.98
N GLY A 13 8.64 -13.32 11.36
CA GLY A 13 8.81 -13.43 9.92
C GLY A 13 7.49 -13.36 9.16
N LEU A 14 6.43 -13.99 9.67
CA LEU A 14 5.10 -13.93 9.07
C LEU A 14 4.50 -12.52 9.17
N ALA A 15 4.64 -11.84 10.30
CA ALA A 15 4.20 -10.46 10.47
C ALA A 15 4.93 -9.51 9.52
N TYR A 16 6.26 -9.64 9.41
CA TYR A 16 7.05 -8.86 8.48
C TYR A 16 6.69 -9.16 7.02
N GLY A 17 6.55 -10.45 6.67
CA GLY A 17 6.09 -10.87 5.35
C GLY A 17 4.69 -10.34 5.01
N SER A 18 3.81 -10.22 6.00
CA SER A 18 2.48 -9.62 5.85
C SER A 18 2.53 -8.13 5.52
N LEU A 19 3.45 -7.38 6.12
CA LEU A 19 3.69 -5.97 5.77
C LEU A 19 4.22 -5.83 4.34
N LEU A 20 5.21 -6.66 3.97
CA LEU A 20 5.74 -6.67 2.59
C LEU A 20 4.66 -7.04 1.57
N PHE A 21 3.78 -7.98 1.91
CA PHE A 21 2.64 -8.34 1.09
C PHE A 21 1.71 -7.15 0.84
N LEU A 22 1.37 -6.36 1.86
CA LEU A 22 0.50 -5.18 1.70
C LEU A 22 1.10 -4.15 0.75
N ILE A 23 2.42 -3.91 0.83
CA ILE A 23 3.13 -3.00 -0.08
C ILE A 23 3.12 -3.57 -1.50
N ALA A 24 3.47 -4.84 -1.65
CA ALA A 24 3.52 -5.52 -2.94
C ALA A 24 2.13 -5.64 -3.60
N ALA A 25 1.08 -5.86 -2.82
CA ALA A 25 -0.29 -5.93 -3.30
C ALA A 25 -0.73 -4.61 -3.95
N GLY A 26 -0.38 -3.46 -3.35
CA GLY A 26 -0.63 -2.15 -3.93
C GLY A 26 0.09 -1.97 -5.27
N LEU A 27 1.37 -2.32 -5.34
CA LEU A 27 2.15 -2.26 -6.59
C LEU A 27 1.57 -3.17 -7.67
N THR A 28 1.20 -4.40 -7.30
CA THR A 28 0.63 -5.38 -8.24
C THR A 28 -0.71 -4.92 -8.78
N LEU A 29 -1.54 -4.27 -7.98
CA LEU A 29 -2.80 -3.69 -8.45
C LEU A 29 -2.56 -2.60 -9.49
N VAL A 30 -1.70 -1.63 -9.18
CA VAL A 30 -1.39 -0.51 -10.08
C VAL A 30 -0.80 -1.04 -11.39
N PHE A 31 0.18 -1.93 -11.31
CA PHE A 31 0.79 -2.54 -12.50
C PHE A 31 -0.20 -3.39 -13.30
N GLY A 32 -1.03 -4.19 -12.62
CA GLY A 32 -2.03 -5.04 -13.27
C GLY A 32 -3.15 -4.26 -13.95
N MET A 33 -3.49 -3.07 -13.45
CA MET A 33 -4.55 -2.24 -14.02
C MET A 33 -4.05 -1.32 -15.13
N MET A 34 -2.87 -0.72 -14.95
CA MET A 34 -2.39 0.37 -15.83
C MET A 34 -1.20 -0.06 -16.71
N ARG A 35 -0.64 -1.25 -16.51
CA ARG A 35 0.63 -1.70 -17.11
C ARG A 35 1.80 -0.74 -16.88
N LEU A 36 1.63 0.20 -15.94
CA LEU A 36 2.66 1.18 -15.60
C LEU A 36 3.38 0.77 -14.32
N VAL A 37 4.70 0.73 -14.39
CA VAL A 37 5.54 0.55 -13.19
C VAL A 37 5.61 1.88 -12.46
N ASN A 38 4.89 1.98 -11.33
CA ASN A 38 4.92 3.18 -10.49
C ASN A 38 6.01 3.05 -9.43
N LEU A 39 7.18 3.62 -9.67
CA LEU A 39 8.29 3.61 -8.72
C LEU A 39 8.05 4.52 -7.50
N ALA A 40 7.08 5.45 -7.57
CA ALA A 40 6.72 6.31 -6.45
C ALA A 40 5.90 5.59 -5.35
N GLN A 41 5.52 4.34 -5.55
CA GLN A 41 4.71 3.57 -4.58
C GLN A 41 5.32 3.56 -3.17
N THR A 42 6.64 3.36 -3.07
CA THR A 42 7.37 3.33 -1.80
C THR A 42 7.40 4.70 -1.12
N ALA A 43 7.57 5.77 -1.91
CA ALA A 43 7.54 7.15 -1.41
C ALA A 43 6.15 7.54 -0.90
N PHE A 44 5.07 7.09 -1.55
CA PHE A 44 3.71 7.27 -1.05
C PHE A 44 3.46 6.53 0.26
N TYR A 45 3.99 5.32 0.40
CA TYR A 45 3.92 4.59 1.67
C TYR A 45 4.62 5.36 2.79
N LEU A 46 5.82 5.88 2.52
CA LEU A 46 6.60 6.68 3.46
C LEU A 46 5.86 7.98 3.84
N LEU A 47 5.31 8.70 2.84
CA LEU A 47 4.50 9.89 3.07
C LEU A 47 3.31 9.60 4.00
N GLY A 48 2.58 8.51 3.76
CA GLY A 48 1.46 8.09 4.60
C GLY A 48 1.88 7.82 6.05
N ALA A 49 3.04 7.18 6.25
CA ALA A 49 3.57 6.91 7.58
C ALA A 49 3.92 8.21 8.33
N TYR A 50 4.57 9.18 7.69
CA TYR A 50 4.93 10.45 8.30
C TYR A 50 3.73 11.37 8.56
N VAL A 51 2.74 11.41 7.66
CA VAL A 51 1.48 12.13 7.90
C VAL A 51 0.74 11.52 9.10
N GLY A 52 0.66 10.19 9.16
CA GLY A 52 0.06 9.48 10.30
C GLY A 52 0.78 9.76 11.61
N LEU A 53 2.11 9.74 11.59
CA LEU A 53 2.95 10.09 12.76
C LEU A 53 2.65 11.52 13.23
N THR A 54 2.61 12.49 12.33
CA THR A 54 2.34 13.89 12.65
C THR A 54 0.99 14.06 13.33
N LEU A 55 -0.04 13.41 12.80
CA LEU A 55 -1.37 13.45 13.40
C LEU A 55 -1.40 12.81 14.80
N LEU A 56 -0.68 11.70 14.99
CA LEU A 56 -0.55 11.04 16.29
C LEU A 56 0.16 11.94 17.32
N THR A 57 1.22 12.64 16.93
CA THR A 57 1.95 13.57 17.82
C THR A 57 1.09 14.77 18.23
N HIS A 58 0.11 15.16 17.41
CA HIS A 58 -0.91 16.15 17.76
C HIS A 58 -2.05 15.60 18.63
N GLY A 59 -1.96 14.36 19.09
CA GLY A 59 -2.91 13.77 20.04
C GLY A 59 -4.17 13.18 19.42
N THR A 60 -4.19 12.97 18.11
CA THR A 60 -5.31 12.30 17.43
C THR A 60 -5.31 10.79 17.70
N ASN A 61 -6.50 10.18 17.60
CA ASN A 61 -6.65 8.73 17.77
C ASN A 61 -5.95 7.97 16.62
N PHE A 62 -5.29 6.84 16.92
CA PHE A 62 -4.56 6.01 15.95
C PHE A 62 -5.37 5.69 14.68
N TRP A 63 -6.63 5.28 14.84
CA TRP A 63 -7.50 4.93 13.72
C TRP A 63 -7.84 6.13 12.84
N LEU A 64 -8.11 7.27 13.47
CA LEU A 64 -8.39 8.51 12.75
C LEU A 64 -7.14 9.01 12.01
N SER A 65 -5.97 8.94 12.66
CA SER A 65 -4.69 9.31 12.05
C SER A 65 -4.36 8.45 10.84
N SER A 66 -4.58 7.12 10.95
CA SER A 66 -4.34 6.18 9.85
C SER A 66 -5.28 6.44 8.67
N PHE A 67 -6.56 6.70 8.94
CA PHE A 67 -7.54 7.00 7.90
C PHE A 67 -7.25 8.35 7.22
N ALA A 68 -6.94 9.39 7.98
CA ALA A 68 -6.58 10.70 7.46
C ALA A 68 -5.27 10.67 6.66
N ALA A 69 -4.27 9.90 7.11
CA ALA A 69 -3.04 9.66 6.36
C ALA A 69 -3.31 8.99 5.00
N GLY A 70 -4.20 7.98 4.99
CA GLY A 70 -4.63 7.34 3.75
C GLY A 70 -5.29 8.31 2.78
N ILE A 71 -6.22 9.15 3.27
CA ILE A 71 -6.87 10.18 2.45
C ILE A 71 -5.84 11.18 1.90
N ALA A 72 -4.93 11.69 2.75
CA ALA A 72 -3.92 12.65 2.34
C ALA A 72 -2.99 12.06 1.26
N THR A 73 -2.52 10.84 1.46
CA THR A 73 -1.67 10.14 0.48
C THR A 73 -2.41 9.90 -0.83
N THR A 74 -3.67 9.48 -0.76
CA THR A 74 -4.52 9.30 -1.95
C THR A 74 -4.72 10.62 -2.70
N ALA A 75 -4.96 11.73 -2.00
CA ALA A 75 -5.12 13.04 -2.61
C ALA A 75 -3.83 13.47 -3.34
N VAL A 76 -2.66 13.26 -2.73
CA VAL A 76 -1.36 13.52 -3.38
C VAL A 76 -1.17 12.62 -4.60
N GLY A 77 -1.48 11.33 -4.49
CA GLY A 77 -1.38 10.37 -5.60
C GLY A 77 -2.28 10.75 -6.76
N LEU A 78 -3.54 11.13 -6.50
CA LEU A 78 -4.48 11.59 -7.52
C LEU A 78 -4.01 12.89 -8.18
N PHE A 79 -3.46 13.82 -7.42
CA PHE A 79 -2.88 15.06 -7.95
C PHE A 79 -1.72 14.76 -8.91
N VAL A 80 -0.78 13.90 -8.51
CA VAL A 80 0.36 13.48 -9.35
C VAL A 80 -0.12 12.79 -10.61
N TYR A 81 -1.08 11.88 -10.48
CA TYR A 81 -1.67 11.20 -11.63
C TYR A 81 -2.32 12.20 -12.59
N ALA A 82 -3.19 13.07 -12.10
CA ALA A 82 -3.94 14.00 -12.93
C ALA A 82 -3.07 15.04 -13.65
N VAL A 83 -1.99 15.52 -12.98
CA VAL A 83 -1.14 16.58 -13.53
C VAL A 83 -0.03 16.03 -14.42
N PHE A 84 0.57 14.92 -14.03
CA PHE A 84 1.78 14.41 -14.69
C PHE A 84 1.54 13.12 -15.48
N LEU A 85 1.02 12.06 -14.86
CA LEU A 85 0.93 10.75 -15.49
C LEU A 85 -0.12 10.68 -16.60
N HIS A 86 -1.29 11.28 -16.39
CA HIS A 86 -2.36 11.25 -17.38
C HIS A 86 -1.95 11.78 -18.77
N ARG A 87 -0.99 12.68 -18.78
CA ARG A 87 -0.52 13.33 -20.04
C ARG A 87 0.45 12.46 -20.84
N TYR A 88 1.11 11.48 -20.20
CA TYR A 88 2.22 10.69 -20.77
C TYR A 88 1.95 9.18 -20.78
N HIS A 89 0.69 8.76 -20.72
CA HIS A 89 0.28 7.35 -20.66
C HIS A 89 0.77 6.49 -21.83
N ALA A 90 1.10 7.09 -22.97
CA ALA A 90 1.47 6.34 -24.17
C ALA A 90 2.95 5.90 -24.21
N ASP A 91 3.77 6.35 -23.25
CA ASP A 91 5.21 6.05 -23.21
C ASP A 91 5.62 5.50 -21.84
N ASP A 92 5.81 4.18 -21.81
CA ASP A 92 6.17 3.43 -20.58
C ASP A 92 7.46 3.98 -19.95
N LEU A 93 8.47 4.32 -20.76
CA LEU A 93 9.76 4.84 -20.28
C LEU A 93 9.60 6.21 -19.64
N THR A 94 8.85 7.10 -20.27
CA THR A 94 8.57 8.44 -19.74
C THR A 94 7.80 8.35 -18.42
N SER A 95 6.80 7.48 -18.34
CA SER A 95 6.03 7.26 -17.11
C SER A 95 6.90 6.71 -15.97
N LEU A 96 7.81 5.79 -16.27
CA LEU A 96 8.76 5.22 -15.32
C LEU A 96 9.73 6.28 -14.79
N LEU A 97 10.29 7.12 -15.67
CA LEU A 97 11.20 8.21 -15.29
C LEU A 97 10.47 9.30 -14.48
N LEU A 98 9.23 9.63 -14.84
CA LEU A 98 8.42 10.59 -14.08
C LEU A 98 8.11 10.08 -12.67
N THR A 99 7.70 8.82 -12.52
CA THR A 99 7.42 8.24 -11.19
C THR A 99 8.67 8.12 -10.35
N LEU A 100 9.83 7.82 -10.95
CA LEU A 100 11.12 7.83 -10.26
C LEU A 100 11.51 9.23 -9.78
N GLY A 101 11.43 10.24 -10.68
CA GLY A 101 11.71 11.62 -10.31
C GLY A 101 10.80 12.12 -9.21
N PHE A 102 9.53 11.74 -9.25
CA PHE A 102 8.57 12.08 -8.21
C PHE A 102 8.84 11.35 -6.89
N ALA A 103 9.27 10.08 -6.93
CA ALA A 103 9.72 9.35 -5.75
C ALA A 103 10.86 10.09 -5.04
N LEU A 104 11.89 10.47 -5.78
CA LEU A 104 13.04 11.21 -5.23
C LEU A 104 12.62 12.57 -4.65
N MET A 105 11.73 13.29 -5.34
CA MET A 105 11.18 14.56 -4.83
C MET A 105 10.41 14.39 -3.52
N LEU A 106 9.61 13.33 -3.41
CA LEU A 106 8.88 13.04 -2.17
C LEU A 106 9.83 12.62 -1.05
N ASP A 107 10.79 11.76 -1.32
CA ASP A 107 11.75 11.30 -0.32
C ASP A 107 12.58 12.46 0.23
N ASP A 108 13.11 13.34 -0.64
CA ASP A 108 13.83 14.55 -0.24
C ASP A 108 12.92 15.53 0.51
N GLY A 109 11.68 15.70 0.06
CA GLY A 109 10.68 16.54 0.73
C GLY A 109 10.35 16.04 2.13
N ILE A 110 10.18 14.73 2.30
CA ILE A 110 9.95 14.11 3.60
C ILE A 110 11.15 14.31 4.50
N LEU A 111 12.36 14.09 3.98
CA LEU A 111 13.60 14.30 4.72
C LEU A 111 13.77 15.76 5.16
N ALA A 112 13.40 16.72 4.32
CA ALA A 112 13.47 18.14 4.64
C ALA A 112 12.44 18.57 5.70
N LEU A 113 11.25 17.97 5.74
CA LEU A 113 10.16 18.32 6.65
C LEU A 113 10.27 17.63 8.02
N TRP A 114 10.64 16.35 8.04
CA TRP A 114 10.65 15.52 9.27
C TRP A 114 12.06 15.16 9.75
N GLY A 115 13.09 15.44 8.94
CA GLY A 115 14.48 15.07 9.27
C GLY A 115 14.81 13.62 8.94
N GLY A 116 16.08 13.23 9.18
CA GLY A 116 16.60 11.88 8.90
C GLY A 116 16.57 10.93 10.10
N ASP A 117 16.05 11.36 11.25
CA ASP A 117 16.03 10.53 12.44
C ASP A 117 14.95 9.44 12.34
N PRO A 118 15.26 8.19 12.78
CA PRO A 118 14.29 7.12 12.77
C PRO A 118 13.14 7.41 13.77
N HIS A 119 11.93 7.48 13.26
CA HIS A 119 10.74 7.65 14.07
C HIS A 119 10.04 6.32 14.27
N SER A 120 9.57 6.06 15.51
CA SER A 120 8.80 4.88 15.86
C SER A 120 7.37 5.26 16.19
N ILE A 121 6.42 4.62 15.53
CA ILE A 121 4.99 4.79 15.83
C ILE A 121 4.60 3.76 16.87
N PRO A 122 4.14 4.17 18.07
CA PRO A 122 3.70 3.22 19.08
C PRO A 122 2.43 2.49 18.60
N PRO A 123 2.29 1.20 18.94
CA PRO A 123 1.07 0.47 18.62
C PRO A 123 -0.14 1.11 19.32
N PRO A 124 -1.34 1.03 18.73
CA PRO A 124 -2.54 1.56 19.36
C PRO A 124 -2.78 0.90 20.72
N PRO A 125 -3.36 1.61 21.70
CA PRO A 125 -3.56 1.09 23.06
C PRO A 125 -4.27 -0.24 23.11
N LEU A 126 -5.20 -0.51 22.19
CA LEU A 126 -5.92 -1.78 22.07
C LEU A 126 -5.02 -2.96 21.65
N LEU A 127 -3.88 -2.71 20.99
CA LEU A 127 -2.95 -3.71 20.46
C LEU A 127 -1.57 -3.65 21.13
N ALA A 128 -1.40 -2.81 22.16
CA ALA A 128 -0.15 -2.67 22.91
C ALA A 128 0.11 -3.85 23.85
N GLY A 129 -0.85 -4.76 23.99
CA GLY A 129 -0.74 -5.96 24.83
C GLY A 129 0.10 -7.06 24.19
N SER A 130 0.38 -8.09 24.99
CA SER A 130 0.99 -9.33 24.54
C SER A 130 0.12 -10.52 24.90
N ILE A 131 -0.01 -11.48 23.99
CA ILE A 131 -0.69 -12.75 24.23
C ILE A 131 0.38 -13.76 24.68
N ARG A 132 0.14 -14.42 25.81
CA ARG A 132 0.98 -15.49 26.31
C ARG A 132 0.32 -16.84 26.05
N ILE A 133 1.01 -17.70 25.31
CA ILE A 133 0.59 -19.08 25.06
C ILE A 133 1.69 -19.98 25.62
N GLY A 134 1.51 -20.42 26.87
CA GLY A 134 2.57 -21.15 27.59
C GLY A 134 3.79 -20.27 27.86
N SER A 135 4.95 -20.67 27.35
CA SER A 135 6.21 -19.92 27.44
C SER A 135 6.40 -18.90 26.30
N LEU A 136 5.49 -18.84 25.35
CA LEU A 136 5.54 -17.95 24.19
C LEU A 136 4.84 -16.63 24.51
N VAL A 137 5.48 -15.52 24.20
CA VAL A 137 4.94 -14.17 24.34
C VAL A 137 4.91 -13.52 22.96
N PHE A 138 3.71 -13.19 22.47
CA PHE A 138 3.51 -12.57 21.16
C PHE A 138 2.91 -11.19 21.32
N PRO A 139 3.48 -10.15 20.68
CA PRO A 139 2.85 -8.85 20.58
C PRO A 139 1.50 -8.97 19.83
N GLN A 140 0.44 -8.45 20.42
CA GLN A 140 -0.89 -8.45 19.78
C GLN A 140 -0.88 -7.71 18.44
N TYR A 141 -0.04 -6.70 18.31
CA TYR A 141 0.15 -5.95 17.08
C TYR A 141 0.56 -6.84 15.89
N TRP A 142 1.46 -7.81 16.08
CA TRP A 142 1.86 -8.73 15.00
C TRP A 142 0.70 -9.57 14.50
N LEU A 143 -0.13 -10.07 15.42
CA LEU A 143 -1.30 -10.86 15.06
C LEU A 143 -2.35 -10.01 14.32
N ALA A 144 -2.52 -8.75 14.74
CA ALA A 144 -3.41 -7.83 14.06
C ALA A 144 -2.93 -7.51 12.63
N VAL A 145 -1.64 -7.30 12.42
CA VAL A 145 -1.06 -7.09 11.08
C VAL A 145 -1.30 -8.30 10.18
N ILE A 146 -1.05 -9.52 10.67
CA ILE A 146 -1.29 -10.75 9.91
C ILE A 146 -2.78 -10.86 9.56
N ALA A 147 -3.67 -10.63 10.52
CA ALA A 147 -5.12 -10.71 10.31
C ALA A 147 -5.61 -9.70 9.28
N ILE A 148 -5.17 -8.44 9.39
CA ILE A 148 -5.49 -7.38 8.42
C ILE A 148 -4.99 -7.75 7.03
N SER A 149 -3.76 -8.24 6.92
CA SER A 149 -3.18 -8.66 5.63
C SER A 149 -3.96 -9.81 5.00
N CYS A 150 -4.39 -10.78 5.80
CA CYS A 150 -5.26 -11.87 5.32
C CYS A 150 -6.62 -11.34 4.82
N VAL A 151 -7.23 -10.41 5.55
CA VAL A 151 -8.50 -9.78 5.13
C VAL A 151 -8.32 -9.03 3.82
N VAL A 152 -7.25 -8.24 3.70
CA VAL A 152 -6.92 -7.53 2.46
C VAL A 152 -6.67 -8.50 1.31
N ALA A 153 -5.91 -9.58 1.53
CA ALA A 153 -5.66 -10.60 0.51
C ALA A 153 -6.96 -11.24 -0.01
N ILE A 154 -7.86 -11.62 0.92
CA ILE A 154 -9.16 -12.18 0.57
C ILE A 154 -10.02 -11.15 -0.16
N ALA A 155 -10.07 -9.91 0.32
CA ALA A 155 -10.83 -8.84 -0.30
C ALA A 155 -10.35 -8.56 -1.73
N LEU A 156 -9.04 -8.48 -1.95
CA LEU A 156 -8.44 -8.31 -3.28
C LEU A 156 -8.73 -9.50 -4.20
N HIS A 157 -8.61 -10.71 -3.68
CA HIS A 157 -8.93 -11.91 -4.44
C HIS A 157 -10.40 -11.93 -4.88
N VAL A 158 -11.33 -11.64 -3.96
CA VAL A 158 -12.76 -11.57 -4.26
C VAL A 158 -13.05 -10.42 -5.23
N PHE A 159 -12.45 -9.26 -5.03
CA PHE A 159 -12.60 -8.11 -5.91
C PHE A 159 -12.18 -8.46 -7.35
N GLN A 160 -11.00 -9.03 -7.52
CA GLN A 160 -10.49 -9.39 -8.84
C GLN A 160 -11.28 -10.53 -9.49
N GLN A 161 -11.69 -11.54 -8.71
CA GLN A 161 -12.32 -12.77 -9.27
C GLN A 161 -13.82 -12.67 -9.42
N ARG A 162 -14.50 -11.92 -8.55
CA ARG A 162 -15.96 -11.95 -8.37
C ARG A 162 -16.67 -10.66 -8.80
N THR A 163 -15.94 -9.59 -9.16
CA THR A 163 -16.57 -8.32 -9.55
C THR A 163 -16.50 -8.07 -11.06
N MET A 164 -17.46 -7.30 -11.57
CA MET A 164 -17.45 -6.83 -12.97
C MET A 164 -16.19 -6.00 -13.27
N PHE A 165 -15.74 -5.18 -12.31
CA PHE A 165 -14.50 -4.42 -12.45
C PHE A 165 -13.29 -5.33 -12.64
N GLY A 166 -13.16 -6.38 -11.81
CA GLY A 166 -12.10 -7.36 -11.98
C GLY A 166 -12.14 -8.08 -13.33
N ALA A 167 -13.34 -8.38 -13.84
CA ALA A 167 -13.49 -8.98 -15.17
C ALA A 167 -13.07 -8.01 -16.29
N VAL A 168 -13.47 -6.74 -16.20
CA VAL A 168 -13.10 -5.69 -17.17
C VAL A 168 -11.58 -5.46 -17.16
N ILE A 169 -10.97 -5.38 -15.98
CA ILE A 169 -9.52 -5.21 -15.85
C ILE A 169 -8.78 -6.39 -16.48
N ARG A 170 -9.18 -7.62 -16.20
CA ARG A 170 -8.53 -8.81 -16.81
C ARG A 170 -8.67 -8.79 -18.32
N ALA A 171 -9.87 -8.51 -18.86
CA ALA A 171 -10.09 -8.41 -20.29
C ALA A 171 -9.22 -7.31 -20.94
N ALA A 172 -9.09 -6.15 -20.32
CA ALA A 172 -8.27 -5.05 -20.81
C ALA A 172 -6.76 -5.37 -20.74
N VAL A 173 -6.32 -6.15 -19.75
CA VAL A 173 -4.92 -6.58 -19.62
C VAL A 173 -4.58 -7.68 -20.63
N ASP A 174 -5.51 -8.60 -20.91
CA ASP A 174 -5.28 -9.69 -21.87
C ASP A 174 -5.23 -9.16 -23.31
N ASP A 175 -6.23 -8.38 -23.73
CA ASP A 175 -6.30 -7.77 -25.07
C ASP A 175 -7.13 -6.47 -25.03
N GLU A 176 -6.41 -5.33 -25.00
CA GLU A 176 -7.03 -4.02 -24.93
C GLU A 176 -7.85 -3.67 -26.20
N GLU A 177 -7.35 -4.05 -27.39
CA GLU A 177 -8.04 -3.77 -28.65
C GLU A 177 -9.36 -4.55 -28.75
N MET A 178 -9.31 -5.83 -28.38
CA MET A 178 -10.48 -6.69 -28.35
C MET A 178 -11.52 -6.20 -27.31
N ALA A 179 -11.06 -5.82 -26.11
CA ALA A 179 -11.94 -5.29 -25.06
C ALA A 179 -12.66 -4.00 -25.52
N ARG A 180 -11.95 -3.08 -26.17
CA ARG A 180 -12.52 -1.87 -26.78
C ARG A 180 -13.49 -2.19 -27.89
N GLY A 181 -13.17 -3.17 -28.75
CA GLY A 181 -14.03 -3.65 -29.83
C GLY A 181 -15.36 -4.23 -29.33
N MET A 182 -15.39 -4.81 -28.13
CA MET A 182 -16.60 -5.32 -27.47
C MET A 182 -17.37 -4.24 -26.70
N GLY A 183 -16.99 -2.97 -26.81
CA GLY A 183 -17.69 -1.85 -26.18
C GLY A 183 -17.34 -1.61 -24.71
N VAL A 184 -16.25 -2.21 -24.21
CA VAL A 184 -15.75 -1.95 -22.88
C VAL A 184 -15.03 -0.60 -22.86
N ASP A 185 -15.51 0.33 -22.02
CA ASP A 185 -14.84 1.63 -21.83
C ASP A 185 -13.62 1.44 -20.93
N VAL A 186 -12.51 1.05 -21.57
CA VAL A 186 -11.23 0.77 -20.89
C VAL A 186 -10.71 2.01 -20.15
N ASN A 187 -10.97 3.21 -20.70
CA ASN A 187 -10.54 4.44 -20.02
C ASN A 187 -11.26 4.63 -18.67
N ARG A 188 -12.56 4.33 -18.57
CA ARG A 188 -13.26 4.38 -17.29
C ARG A 188 -12.76 3.35 -16.28
N ALA A 189 -12.33 2.18 -16.75
CA ALA A 189 -11.78 1.15 -15.88
C ALA A 189 -10.44 1.57 -15.24
N PHE A 190 -9.67 2.44 -15.87
CA PHE A 190 -8.40 2.96 -15.36
C PHE A 190 -8.55 4.16 -14.42
N TYR A 191 -9.71 4.82 -14.37
CA TYR A 191 -9.98 5.96 -13.47
C TYR A 191 -10.58 5.56 -12.11
N VAL A 192 -10.89 4.28 -11.88
CA VAL A 192 -11.42 3.74 -10.62
C VAL A 192 -10.33 3.08 -9.80
#